data_e252983011f59777d353940d23aab133
#
_entry.id   e252983011f59777d353940d23aab133
#
_cell.length_a   1.000
_cell.length_b   1.000
_cell.length_c   1.000
_cell.angle_alpha   90.00
_cell.angle_beta   90.00
_cell.angle_gamma   90.00
#
_symmetry.space_group_name_H-M   'P 1'
#
loop_
_entity.id
_entity.type
_entity.pdbx_description
1 polymer ?
#
loop_
_entity_poly.entity_id
_entity_poly.type
_entity_poly.pdbx_seq_one_letter_code
_entity_poly.pdbx_strand_id
1 'polypeptide(L)'
;LNDYYTYVNELNGRLKLSDMFSHHDYSDEQKAMLQQGFSEGISITVLNEVDERLTVDEIKTFFEMFHQAVDGQIDPHDVQIYLDKAVIEHSKQNVQVVEAQDNSVDTNSVGVAKSEKSFAEQVDDVLAGKANRYNDLKVCDTPQILLDVGCEQLPMFYTKRHLHDALKPKGNTGESIHYHGLNAEQIKKMPMLLENPVIIYDSLSRNDSIIIVTSELDNEKMPIIAAIKPNGKAKYDLELVESNFVMSFHGRNNFENQINRAVEQNKVLYYNKEKSQELFSVLGLQLSKGLNILDSNIIIHQSRNIVKGKQQENSADISSNDVKSFTTLSEPTITC
;
A
#
# COMPACT_ATOMS: atom_id res chain seq x y z
N LEU A 1 13.32 8.94 38.75
CA LEU A 1 13.33 9.46 37.35
C LEU A 1 12.53 8.53 36.42
N ASN A 2 12.73 7.21 36.46
CA ASN A 2 11.95 6.26 35.64
C ASN A 2 10.44 6.35 35.94
N ASP A 3 10.05 6.40 37.23
CA ASP A 3 8.64 6.48 37.63
C ASP A 3 7.97 7.78 37.15
N TYR A 4 8.73 8.88 37.09
CA TYR A 4 8.22 10.14 36.54
C TYR A 4 7.96 10.07 35.05
N TYR A 5 8.89 9.48 34.26
CA TYR A 5 8.70 9.31 32.84
C TYR A 5 7.55 8.35 32.49
N THR A 6 7.40 7.28 33.25
CA THR A 6 6.27 6.36 33.15
C THR A 6 4.96 7.09 33.38
N TYR A 7 4.86 7.86 34.46
CA TYR A 7 3.67 8.66 34.78
C TYR A 7 3.32 9.70 33.72
N VAL A 8 4.32 10.41 33.18
CA VAL A 8 4.11 11.39 32.10
C VAL A 8 3.63 10.73 30.82
N ASN A 9 4.18 9.55 30.46
CA ASN A 9 3.76 8.81 29.29
C ASN A 9 2.32 8.28 29.43
N GLU A 10 1.95 7.76 30.60
CA GLU A 10 0.58 7.33 30.89
C GLU A 10 -0.40 8.51 30.83
N LEU A 11 -0.04 9.66 31.39
CA LEU A 11 -0.88 10.86 31.37
C LEU A 11 -1.09 11.35 29.91
N ASN A 12 -0.02 11.41 29.12
CA ASN A 12 -0.09 11.79 27.72
C ASN A 12 -0.95 10.81 26.90
N GLY A 13 -0.85 9.50 27.19
CA GLY A 13 -1.68 8.49 26.58
C GLY A 13 -3.17 8.67 26.90
N ARG A 14 -3.50 8.92 28.17
CA ARG A 14 -4.89 9.19 28.59
C ARG A 14 -5.49 10.44 27.94
N LEU A 15 -4.69 11.51 27.80
CA LEU A 15 -5.12 12.72 27.11
C LEU A 15 -5.39 12.47 25.63
N LYS A 16 -4.55 11.69 24.95
CA LYS A 16 -4.76 11.30 23.56
C LYS A 16 -5.98 10.41 23.35
N LEU A 17 -6.25 9.47 24.27
CA LEU A 17 -7.49 8.67 24.26
C LEU A 17 -8.72 9.54 24.46
N SER A 18 -8.69 10.49 25.41
CA SER A 18 -9.78 11.43 25.63
C SER A 18 -10.06 12.28 24.38
N ASP A 19 -9.00 12.73 23.71
CA ASP A 19 -9.09 13.47 22.45
C ASP A 19 -9.71 12.60 21.35
N MET A 20 -9.25 11.36 21.16
CA MET A 20 -9.81 10.40 20.23
C MET A 20 -11.31 10.18 20.48
N PHE A 21 -11.73 9.97 21.74
CA PHE A 21 -13.12 9.76 22.10
C PHE A 21 -14.00 10.99 21.88
N SER A 22 -13.43 12.19 21.83
CA SER A 22 -14.17 13.41 21.53
C SER A 22 -14.50 13.58 20.03
N HIS A 23 -13.80 12.85 19.17
CA HIS A 23 -13.97 12.90 17.71
C HIS A 23 -14.74 11.70 17.13
N HIS A 24 -15.14 10.74 17.98
CA HIS A 24 -15.85 9.53 17.57
C HIS A 24 -17.04 9.26 18.51
N ASP A 25 -18.08 8.66 17.96
CA ASP A 25 -19.34 8.37 18.64
C ASP A 25 -19.33 6.93 19.25
N TYR A 26 -18.22 6.58 19.91
CA TYR A 26 -18.10 5.27 20.57
C TYR A 26 -19.08 5.13 21.75
N SER A 27 -19.70 3.95 21.88
CA SER A 27 -20.43 3.58 23.10
C SER A 27 -19.49 3.49 24.32
N ASP A 28 -20.06 3.50 25.51
CA ASP A 28 -19.27 3.35 26.73
C ASP A 28 -18.55 2.00 26.82
N GLU A 29 -19.14 0.94 26.27
CA GLU A 29 -18.53 -0.40 26.18
C GLU A 29 -17.36 -0.41 25.19
N GLN A 30 -17.51 0.24 24.04
CA GLN A 30 -16.42 0.39 23.07
C GLN A 30 -15.27 1.21 23.66
N LYS A 31 -15.57 2.34 24.33
CA LYS A 31 -14.55 3.14 25.02
C LYS A 31 -13.79 2.34 26.07
N ALA A 32 -14.50 1.51 26.86
CA ALA A 32 -13.87 0.63 27.84
C ALA A 32 -12.94 -0.40 27.17
N MET A 33 -13.35 -0.99 26.06
CA MET A 33 -12.53 -1.93 25.30
C MET A 33 -11.29 -1.26 24.70
N LEU A 34 -11.41 -0.07 24.12
CA LEU A 34 -10.30 0.70 23.57
C LEU A 34 -9.31 1.15 24.67
N GLN A 35 -9.82 1.50 25.87
CA GLN A 35 -8.97 1.77 27.04
C GLN A 35 -8.20 0.52 27.48
N GLN A 36 -8.84 -0.63 27.46
CA GLN A 36 -8.19 -1.92 27.72
C GLN A 36 -7.06 -2.18 26.72
N GLY A 37 -7.33 -2.10 25.42
CA GLY A 37 -6.31 -2.28 24.37
C GLY A 37 -5.12 -1.34 24.53
N PHE A 38 -5.37 -0.07 24.92
CA PHE A 38 -4.30 0.87 25.24
C PHE A 38 -3.47 0.41 26.44
N SER A 39 -4.10 -0.10 27.50
CA SER A 39 -3.40 -0.61 28.71
C SER A 39 -2.59 -1.87 28.40
N GLU A 40 -2.97 -2.64 27.38
CA GLU A 40 -2.28 -3.83 26.87
C GLU A 40 -1.16 -3.48 25.88
N GLY A 41 -0.94 -2.20 25.62
CA GLY A 41 0.19 -1.72 24.80
C GLY A 41 -0.14 -1.42 23.34
N ILE A 42 -1.41 -1.48 22.93
CA ILE A 42 -1.83 -1.07 21.58
C ILE A 42 -1.71 0.45 21.48
N SER A 43 -0.99 0.93 20.46
CA SER A 43 -0.76 2.36 20.29
C SER A 43 -2.04 3.13 19.93
N ILE A 44 -2.12 4.40 20.32
CA ILE A 44 -3.23 5.29 19.95
C ILE A 44 -3.45 5.36 18.44
N THR A 45 -2.37 5.32 17.65
CA THR A 45 -2.45 5.32 16.19
C THR A 45 -3.23 4.11 15.67
N VAL A 46 -3.01 2.94 16.26
CA VAL A 46 -3.71 1.69 15.91
C VAL A 46 -5.15 1.73 16.40
N LEU A 47 -5.38 2.19 17.63
CA LEU A 47 -6.73 2.31 18.20
C LEU A 47 -7.61 3.30 17.41
N ASN A 48 -7.01 4.32 16.81
CA ASN A 48 -7.71 5.32 15.99
C ASN A 48 -8.18 4.77 14.62
N GLU A 49 -7.73 3.58 14.22
CA GLU A 49 -8.24 2.87 13.03
C GLU A 49 -9.54 2.10 13.33
N VAL A 50 -9.91 1.94 14.61
CA VAL A 50 -11.14 1.26 15.02
C VAL A 50 -12.33 2.18 14.72
N ASP A 51 -13.25 1.68 13.91
CA ASP A 51 -14.46 2.43 13.54
C ASP A 51 -15.55 2.26 14.62
N GLU A 52 -16.30 3.32 14.90
CA GLU A 52 -17.38 3.34 15.89
C GLU A 52 -18.56 2.40 15.59
N ARG A 53 -18.64 1.88 14.35
CA ARG A 53 -19.66 0.89 13.93
C ARG A 53 -19.31 -0.53 14.33
N LEU A 54 -18.06 -0.80 14.69
CA LEU A 54 -17.63 -2.14 15.10
C LEU A 54 -18.27 -2.50 16.45
N THR A 55 -18.74 -3.73 16.57
CA THR A 55 -19.18 -4.27 17.84
C THR A 55 -18.01 -4.47 18.81
N VAL A 56 -18.28 -4.58 20.08
CA VAL A 56 -17.26 -4.88 21.10
C VAL A 56 -16.54 -6.20 20.81
N ASP A 57 -17.25 -7.21 20.31
CA ASP A 57 -16.67 -8.51 19.95
C ASP A 57 -15.72 -8.40 18.73
N GLU A 58 -16.06 -7.57 17.75
CA GLU A 58 -15.19 -7.31 16.62
C GLU A 58 -13.93 -6.54 17.02
N ILE A 59 -14.04 -5.57 17.92
CA ILE A 59 -12.89 -4.86 18.48
C ILE A 59 -11.97 -5.82 19.25
N LYS A 60 -12.55 -6.74 20.02
CA LYS A 60 -11.81 -7.78 20.73
C LYS A 60 -11.06 -8.70 19.77
N THR A 61 -11.74 -9.20 18.73
CA THR A 61 -11.12 -10.03 17.69
C THR A 61 -9.98 -9.27 17.00
N PHE A 62 -10.16 -7.98 16.72
CA PHE A 62 -9.09 -7.15 16.18
C PHE A 62 -7.87 -7.10 17.10
N PHE A 63 -8.04 -6.96 18.41
CA PHE A 63 -6.93 -6.97 19.36
C PHE A 63 -6.19 -8.31 19.38
N GLU A 64 -6.93 -9.43 19.36
CA GLU A 64 -6.34 -10.76 19.28
C GLU A 64 -5.51 -10.94 18.00
N MET A 65 -6.04 -10.54 16.86
CA MET A 65 -5.31 -10.57 15.58
C MET A 65 -4.11 -9.64 15.59
N PHE A 66 -4.24 -8.44 16.17
CA PHE A 66 -3.12 -7.50 16.29
C PHE A 66 -1.96 -8.09 17.07
N HIS A 67 -2.22 -8.73 18.22
CA HIS A 67 -1.19 -9.41 19.01
C HIS A 67 -0.55 -10.56 18.23
N GLN A 68 -1.33 -11.39 17.53
CA GLN A 68 -0.79 -12.45 16.65
C GLN A 68 0.10 -11.90 15.54
N ALA A 69 -0.24 -10.74 14.97
CA ALA A 69 0.59 -10.08 13.97
C ALA A 69 1.90 -9.53 14.56
N VAL A 70 1.86 -8.96 15.77
CA VAL A 70 3.06 -8.52 16.49
C VAL A 70 3.99 -9.69 16.81
N ASP A 71 3.43 -10.84 17.16
CA ASP A 71 4.17 -12.08 17.42
C ASP A 71 4.62 -12.80 16.13
N GLY A 72 4.30 -12.26 14.95
CA GLY A 72 4.68 -12.83 13.66
C GLY A 72 3.91 -14.10 13.27
N GLN A 73 2.77 -14.37 13.89
CA GLN A 73 1.93 -15.55 13.63
C GLN A 73 1.02 -15.36 12.41
N ILE A 74 0.61 -14.11 12.13
CA ILE A 74 -0.19 -13.74 10.95
C ILE A 74 0.41 -12.51 10.27
N ASP A 75 0.03 -12.27 9.01
CA ASP A 75 0.43 -11.07 8.29
C ASP A 75 -0.31 -9.84 8.87
N PRO A 76 0.39 -8.74 9.23
CA PRO A 76 -0.25 -7.49 9.65
C PRO A 76 -1.32 -6.98 8.64
N HIS A 77 -1.19 -7.34 7.37
CA HIS A 77 -2.18 -7.01 6.35
C HIS A 77 -3.52 -7.70 6.57
N ASP A 78 -3.54 -8.92 7.12
CA ASP A 78 -4.78 -9.65 7.43
C ASP A 78 -5.59 -8.94 8.51
N VAL A 79 -4.93 -8.29 9.46
CA VAL A 79 -5.58 -7.46 10.51
C VAL A 79 -6.33 -6.29 9.87
N GLN A 80 -5.70 -5.61 8.91
CA GLN A 80 -6.32 -4.51 8.19
C GLN A 80 -7.51 -4.98 7.34
N ILE A 81 -7.36 -6.12 6.64
CA ILE A 81 -8.47 -6.73 5.87
C ILE A 81 -9.65 -7.05 6.78
N TYR A 82 -9.41 -7.55 7.98
CA TYR A 82 -10.48 -7.85 8.94
C TYR A 82 -11.26 -6.60 9.31
N LEU A 83 -10.58 -5.52 9.72
CA LEU A 83 -11.23 -4.25 10.05
C LEU A 83 -12.03 -3.70 8.87
N ASP A 84 -11.46 -3.70 7.67
CA ASP A 84 -12.09 -3.19 6.47
C ASP A 84 -13.37 -3.95 6.12
N LYS A 85 -13.37 -5.28 6.25
CA LYS A 85 -14.58 -6.11 6.04
C LYS A 85 -15.67 -5.80 7.04
N ALA A 86 -15.34 -5.76 8.32
CA ALA A 86 -16.33 -5.49 9.37
C ALA A 86 -17.01 -4.11 9.15
N VAL A 87 -16.23 -3.07 8.86
CA VAL A 87 -16.73 -1.73 8.55
C VAL A 87 -17.65 -1.73 7.32
N ILE A 88 -17.29 -2.46 6.26
CA ILE A 88 -18.10 -2.56 5.03
C ILE A 88 -19.42 -3.26 5.31
N GLU A 89 -19.42 -4.36 6.08
CA GLU A 89 -20.63 -5.11 6.44
C GLU A 89 -21.63 -4.25 7.20
N HIS A 90 -21.17 -3.51 8.22
CA HIS A 90 -22.02 -2.58 8.96
C HIS A 90 -22.54 -1.43 8.09
N SER A 91 -21.75 -0.94 7.13
CA SER A 91 -22.18 0.10 6.20
C SER A 91 -23.27 -0.37 5.25
N LYS A 92 -23.21 -1.62 4.75
CA LYS A 92 -24.25 -2.22 3.90
C LYS A 92 -25.57 -2.40 4.65
N GLN A 93 -25.52 -2.82 5.92
CA GLN A 93 -26.71 -2.95 6.75
C GLN A 93 -27.45 -1.63 6.94
N ASN A 94 -26.71 -0.54 7.17
CA ASN A 94 -27.29 0.78 7.32
C ASN A 94 -27.94 1.30 6.03
N VAL A 95 -27.38 1.01 4.86
CA VAL A 95 -27.97 1.39 3.55
C VAL A 95 -29.30 0.66 3.33
N GLN A 96 -29.38 -0.63 3.64
CA GLN A 96 -30.63 -1.40 3.50
C GLN A 96 -31.75 -0.90 4.42
N VAL A 97 -31.42 -0.44 5.63
CA VAL A 97 -32.40 0.13 6.57
C VAL A 97 -32.93 1.46 6.07
N VAL A 98 -32.11 2.31 5.46
CA VAL A 98 -32.54 3.59 4.88
C VAL A 98 -33.43 3.37 3.66
N GLU A 99 -33.07 2.43 2.77
CA GLU A 99 -33.90 2.09 1.59
C GLU A 99 -35.24 1.45 1.97
N ALA A 100 -35.31 0.73 3.08
CA ALA A 100 -36.56 0.15 3.59
C ALA A 100 -37.52 1.20 4.20
N GLN A 101 -37.01 2.36 4.62
CA GLN A 101 -37.81 3.47 5.16
C GLN A 101 -38.31 4.48 4.11
N ASP A 102 -37.67 4.50 2.91
CA ASP A 102 -37.97 5.52 1.85
C ASP A 102 -38.84 4.99 0.70
N ASN A 103 -39.55 3.89 0.87
CA ASN A 103 -40.45 3.30 -0.13
C ASN A 103 -41.81 4.03 -0.23
N SER A 104 -41.77 5.35 -0.20
CA SER A 104 -42.93 6.16 -0.61
C SER A 104 -42.48 7.49 -1.20
N VAL A 105 -42.02 7.52 -2.45
CA VAL A 105 -42.21 8.62 -3.41
C VAL A 105 -41.60 8.26 -4.78
N ASP A 106 -42.48 8.23 -5.80
CA ASP A 106 -42.29 8.42 -7.25
C ASP A 106 -41.06 7.83 -8.00
N THR A 107 -41.35 6.76 -8.72
CA THR A 107 -40.62 6.29 -9.91
C THR A 107 -40.73 7.35 -11.03
N ASN A 108 -39.69 8.14 -11.24
CA ASN A 108 -39.22 8.63 -12.54
C ASN A 108 -37.92 9.46 -12.37
N SER A 109 -36.80 8.82 -12.30
CA SER A 109 -35.53 9.44 -12.69
C SER A 109 -34.75 8.45 -13.51
N VAL A 110 -34.68 8.72 -14.82
CA VAL A 110 -33.75 8.13 -15.78
C VAL A 110 -32.36 8.18 -15.16
N GLY A 111 -31.76 7.00 -14.93
CA GLY A 111 -30.42 6.89 -14.38
C GLY A 111 -29.41 7.58 -15.29
N VAL A 112 -29.05 8.79 -14.94
CA VAL A 112 -27.82 9.39 -15.43
C VAL A 112 -26.68 8.62 -14.76
N ALA A 113 -25.97 7.80 -15.55
CA ALA A 113 -24.75 7.17 -15.12
C ALA A 113 -23.84 8.27 -14.53
N LYS A 114 -23.62 8.21 -13.21
CA LYS A 114 -22.78 9.17 -12.50
C LYS A 114 -21.38 9.03 -13.09
N SER A 115 -20.90 10.00 -13.87
CA SER A 115 -19.56 9.93 -14.45
C SER A 115 -18.55 9.77 -13.30
N GLU A 116 -17.71 8.76 -13.41
CA GLU A 116 -16.68 8.48 -12.41
C GLU A 116 -15.75 9.72 -12.31
N LYS A 117 -15.54 10.22 -11.08
CA LYS A 117 -14.67 11.38 -10.85
C LYS A 117 -13.22 11.03 -11.18
N SER A 118 -12.53 11.95 -11.82
CA SER A 118 -11.09 11.82 -12.04
C SER A 118 -10.33 11.74 -10.70
N PHE A 119 -9.12 11.18 -10.70
CA PHE A 119 -8.27 11.13 -9.50
C PHE A 119 -8.02 12.52 -8.90
N ALA A 120 -7.80 13.54 -9.76
CA ALA A 120 -7.60 14.90 -9.32
C ALA A 120 -8.83 15.47 -8.57
N GLU A 121 -10.04 15.24 -9.07
CA GLU A 121 -11.29 15.64 -8.40
C GLU A 121 -11.49 14.89 -7.08
N GLN A 122 -11.13 13.61 -7.03
CA GLN A 122 -11.18 12.84 -5.78
C GLN A 122 -10.19 13.38 -4.73
N VAL A 123 -8.98 13.79 -5.13
CA VAL A 123 -8.01 14.47 -4.25
C VAL A 123 -8.60 15.78 -3.71
N ASP A 124 -9.22 16.60 -4.58
CA ASP A 124 -9.86 17.85 -4.17
C ASP A 124 -11.03 17.61 -3.19
N ASP A 125 -11.81 16.56 -3.40
CA ASP A 125 -12.88 16.18 -2.48
C ASP A 125 -12.36 15.80 -1.09
N VAL A 126 -11.23 15.07 -1.02
CA VAL A 126 -10.59 14.74 0.27
C VAL A 126 -10.14 16.01 0.98
N LEU A 127 -9.48 16.92 0.27
CA LEU A 127 -8.99 18.17 0.84
C LEU A 127 -10.14 19.10 1.29
N ALA A 128 -11.28 19.02 0.61
CA ALA A 128 -12.49 19.77 0.97
C ALA A 128 -13.35 19.06 2.04
N GLY A 129 -12.96 17.87 2.54
CA GLY A 129 -13.74 17.08 3.48
C GLY A 129 -15.04 16.50 2.90
N LYS A 130 -15.14 16.39 1.56
CA LYS A 130 -16.34 15.93 0.83
C LYS A 130 -16.20 14.48 0.32
N ALA A 131 -15.04 13.87 0.49
CA ALA A 131 -14.79 12.52 -0.02
C ALA A 131 -15.67 11.49 0.71
N ASN A 132 -16.12 10.48 -0.05
CA ASN A 132 -16.77 9.32 0.55
C ASN A 132 -15.79 8.62 1.50
N ARG A 133 -16.13 8.52 2.79
CA ARG A 133 -15.25 7.96 3.82
C ARG A 133 -14.94 6.47 3.61
N TYR A 134 -15.78 5.76 2.88
CA TYR A 134 -15.67 4.30 2.66
C TYR A 134 -14.92 3.89 1.41
N ASN A 135 -14.58 4.83 0.53
CA ASN A 135 -13.87 4.55 -0.70
C ASN A 135 -12.42 4.98 -0.60
N ASP A 136 -11.50 4.13 -1.03
CA ASP A 136 -10.17 4.55 -1.43
C ASP A 136 -10.26 5.36 -2.74
N LEU A 137 -9.22 6.10 -3.06
CA LEU A 137 -9.17 6.94 -4.25
C LEU A 137 -8.78 6.08 -5.45
N LYS A 138 -9.64 5.97 -6.45
CA LYS A 138 -9.28 5.32 -7.71
C LYS A 138 -8.31 6.21 -8.49
N VAL A 139 -7.07 5.72 -8.64
CA VAL A 139 -6.01 6.45 -9.34
C VAL A 139 -6.23 6.37 -10.85
N CYS A 140 -6.25 5.18 -11.40
CA CYS A 140 -6.44 4.85 -12.82
C CYS A 140 -6.65 3.34 -12.97
N ASP A 141 -6.89 2.89 -14.18
CA ASP A 141 -6.69 1.48 -14.53
C ASP A 141 -5.20 1.20 -14.71
N THR A 142 -4.77 -0.05 -14.53
CA THR A 142 -3.35 -0.39 -14.63
C THR A 142 -2.79 -0.01 -16.01
N PRO A 143 -1.80 0.90 -16.08
CA PRO A 143 -1.19 1.30 -17.34
C PRO A 143 -0.52 0.14 -18.07
N GLN A 144 -0.49 0.18 -19.41
CA GLN A 144 0.09 -0.87 -20.25
C GLN A 144 1.53 -1.23 -19.83
N ILE A 145 2.34 -0.24 -19.49
CA ILE A 145 3.73 -0.48 -19.08
C ILE A 145 3.83 -1.35 -17.81
N LEU A 146 2.83 -1.28 -16.91
CA LEU A 146 2.78 -2.15 -15.72
C LEU A 146 2.28 -3.55 -16.06
N LEU A 147 1.39 -3.70 -17.05
CA LEU A 147 1.00 -5.00 -17.60
C LEU A 147 2.21 -5.68 -18.24
N ASP A 148 2.99 -4.93 -19.01
CA ASP A 148 4.19 -5.42 -19.70
C ASP A 148 5.25 -5.94 -18.72
N VAL A 149 5.34 -5.39 -17.50
CA VAL A 149 6.23 -5.89 -16.44
C VAL A 149 5.56 -6.93 -15.53
N GLY A 150 4.37 -7.44 -15.89
CA GLY A 150 3.72 -8.59 -15.27
C GLY A 150 2.70 -8.27 -14.18
N CYS A 151 2.21 -7.03 -14.08
CA CYS A 151 1.02 -6.74 -13.27
C CYS A 151 -0.25 -7.25 -13.97
N GLU A 152 -1.27 -7.62 -13.21
CA GLU A 152 -2.58 -7.98 -13.76
C GLU A 152 -3.38 -6.71 -14.13
N GLN A 153 -4.36 -6.84 -15.03
CA GLN A 153 -5.27 -5.75 -15.40
C GLN A 153 -6.29 -5.54 -14.27
N LEU A 154 -5.93 -4.72 -13.30
CA LEU A 154 -6.74 -4.36 -12.13
C LEU A 154 -6.82 -2.84 -12.00
N PRO A 155 -7.86 -2.27 -11.36
CA PRO A 155 -7.86 -0.86 -11.01
C PRO A 155 -6.75 -0.56 -10.00
N MET A 156 -6.22 0.65 -10.04
CA MET A 156 -5.21 1.13 -9.10
C MET A 156 -5.85 2.07 -8.08
N PHE A 157 -5.58 1.85 -6.79
CA PHE A 157 -6.12 2.66 -5.70
C PHE A 157 -5.03 3.21 -4.78
N TYR A 158 -5.37 4.32 -4.11
CA TYR A 158 -4.54 5.02 -3.13
C TYR A 158 -5.38 5.45 -1.93
N THR A 159 -4.92 5.21 -0.69
CA THR A 159 -5.73 5.56 0.49
C THR A 159 -5.72 7.05 0.78
N LYS A 160 -6.80 7.54 1.38
CA LYS A 160 -6.86 8.90 1.93
C LYS A 160 -5.81 9.14 3.00
N ARG A 161 -5.49 8.13 3.81
CA ARG A 161 -4.43 8.20 4.82
C ARG A 161 -3.08 8.47 4.15
N HIS A 162 -2.71 7.68 3.14
CA HIS A 162 -1.46 7.91 2.40
C HIS A 162 -1.44 9.28 1.72
N LEU A 163 -2.59 9.76 1.23
CA LEU A 163 -2.71 11.12 0.69
C LEU A 163 -2.38 12.16 1.77
N HIS A 164 -2.99 12.06 2.96
CA HIS A 164 -2.70 12.98 4.05
C HIS A 164 -1.24 12.93 4.51
N ASP A 165 -0.66 11.74 4.62
CA ASP A 165 0.75 11.57 5.01
C ASP A 165 1.71 12.14 3.95
N ALA A 166 1.36 11.99 2.65
CA ALA A 166 2.12 12.58 1.56
C ALA A 166 2.12 14.13 1.58
N LEU A 167 1.00 14.73 1.98
CA LEU A 167 0.85 16.19 2.02
C LEU A 167 1.45 16.84 3.28
N LYS A 168 1.48 16.14 4.42
CA LYS A 168 2.00 16.71 5.67
C LYS A 168 3.49 17.01 5.56
N PRO A 169 3.94 18.14 6.14
CA PRO A 169 5.37 18.49 6.16
C PRO A 169 6.20 17.42 6.87
N LYS A 170 7.27 16.99 6.21
CA LYS A 170 8.22 16.04 6.78
C LYS A 170 8.87 16.60 8.04
N GLY A 171 8.89 15.79 9.10
CA GLY A 171 9.55 16.11 10.36
C GLY A 171 10.70 15.15 10.67
N ASN A 172 11.40 15.44 11.77
CA ASN A 172 12.59 14.67 12.17
C ASN A 172 12.32 13.72 13.34
N THR A 173 11.12 13.74 13.91
CA THR A 173 10.79 12.96 15.12
C THR A 173 9.35 12.42 15.07
N GLY A 174 9.11 11.29 15.74
CA GLY A 174 7.80 10.70 15.88
C GLY A 174 7.17 10.31 14.52
N GLU A 175 5.86 10.48 14.38
CA GLU A 175 5.12 10.13 13.16
C GLU A 175 5.50 11.01 11.96
N SER A 176 6.00 12.23 12.21
CA SER A 176 6.35 13.17 11.15
C SER A 176 7.49 12.70 10.23
N ILE A 177 8.27 11.71 10.64
CA ILE A 177 9.29 11.07 9.79
C ILE A 177 8.69 10.33 8.58
N HIS A 178 7.40 9.95 8.67
CA HIS A 178 6.67 9.28 7.60
C HIS A 178 5.96 10.26 6.66
N TYR A 179 5.96 11.55 6.98
CA TYR A 179 5.35 12.58 6.14
C TYR A 179 6.31 12.99 5.02
N HIS A 180 5.78 13.44 3.90
CA HIS A 180 6.56 13.60 2.69
C HIS A 180 6.60 15.03 2.14
N GLY A 181 5.70 15.90 2.59
CA GLY A 181 5.69 17.32 2.23
C GLY A 181 5.44 17.61 0.75
N LEU A 182 4.74 16.69 0.05
CA LEU A 182 4.30 16.93 -1.31
C LEU A 182 3.18 17.97 -1.34
N ASN A 183 2.97 18.60 -2.49
CA ASN A 183 1.79 19.44 -2.72
C ASN A 183 0.71 18.63 -3.47
N ALA A 184 -0.54 19.13 -3.42
CA ALA A 184 -1.67 18.46 -4.04
C ALA A 184 -1.51 18.27 -5.57
N GLU A 185 -0.89 19.25 -6.24
CA GLU A 185 -0.68 19.21 -7.69
C GLU A 185 0.32 18.11 -8.09
N GLN A 186 1.35 17.86 -7.27
CA GLN A 186 2.27 16.73 -7.48
C GLN A 186 1.53 15.39 -7.35
N ILE A 187 0.63 15.27 -6.37
CA ILE A 187 -0.15 14.04 -6.16
C ILE A 187 -1.16 13.82 -7.29
N LYS A 188 -1.86 14.86 -7.72
CA LYS A 188 -2.83 14.79 -8.84
C LYS A 188 -2.23 14.32 -10.15
N LYS A 189 -0.92 14.50 -10.35
CA LYS A 189 -0.19 13.97 -11.51
C LYS A 189 0.05 12.45 -11.47
N MET A 190 -0.23 11.79 -10.34
CA MET A 190 0.08 10.36 -10.15
C MET A 190 -0.35 9.48 -11.33
N PRO A 191 -1.58 9.54 -11.88
CA PRO A 191 -1.98 8.69 -13.01
C PRO A 191 -1.04 8.83 -14.21
N MET A 192 -0.76 10.06 -14.63
CA MET A 192 0.13 10.35 -15.74
C MET A 192 1.58 9.86 -15.49
N LEU A 193 2.06 9.99 -14.23
CA LEU A 193 3.40 9.58 -13.87
C LEU A 193 3.56 8.06 -13.83
N LEU A 194 2.51 7.33 -13.43
CA LEU A 194 2.47 5.87 -13.46
C LEU A 194 2.41 5.31 -14.89
N GLU A 195 1.76 6.03 -15.80
CA GLU A 195 1.70 5.69 -17.22
C GLU A 195 3.04 5.92 -17.94
N ASN A 196 3.83 6.88 -17.45
CA ASN A 196 5.06 7.32 -18.09
C ASN A 196 6.30 7.21 -17.17
N PRO A 197 6.63 6.01 -16.65
CA PRO A 197 7.74 5.84 -15.72
C PRO A 197 9.11 6.11 -16.36
N VAL A 198 10.09 6.41 -15.50
CA VAL A 198 11.50 6.50 -15.87
C VAL A 198 12.18 5.13 -15.73
N ILE A 199 11.99 4.50 -14.57
CA ILE A 199 12.54 3.16 -14.24
C ILE A 199 11.47 2.41 -13.45
N ILE A 200 11.33 1.10 -13.67
CA ILE A 200 10.56 0.19 -12.83
C ILE A 200 11.49 -0.91 -12.34
N TYR A 201 11.44 -1.23 -11.05
CA TYR A 201 12.25 -2.32 -10.48
C TYR A 201 11.52 -3.02 -9.33
N ASP A 202 11.86 -4.30 -9.09
CA ASP A 202 11.37 -5.03 -7.92
C ASP A 202 11.91 -4.43 -6.63
N SER A 203 11.05 -4.26 -5.65
CA SER A 203 11.45 -3.69 -4.36
C SER A 203 12.65 -4.43 -3.76
N LEU A 204 13.59 -3.68 -3.19
CA LEU A 204 14.77 -4.21 -2.50
C LEU A 204 14.47 -4.67 -1.08
N SER A 205 13.34 -4.26 -0.52
CA SER A 205 12.94 -4.53 0.86
C SER A 205 11.72 -5.45 0.98
N ARG A 206 10.92 -5.58 -0.08
CA ARG A 206 9.70 -6.40 -0.12
C ARG A 206 9.68 -7.23 -1.39
N ASN A 207 9.34 -8.52 -1.26
CA ASN A 207 9.31 -9.43 -2.42
C ASN A 207 7.99 -9.33 -3.22
N ASP A 208 6.98 -8.65 -2.69
CA ASP A 208 5.62 -8.56 -3.23
C ASP A 208 5.28 -7.18 -3.81
N SER A 209 6.27 -6.33 -4.01
CA SER A 209 6.04 -4.97 -4.48
C SER A 209 7.06 -4.53 -5.53
N ILE A 210 6.63 -3.58 -6.37
CA ILE A 210 7.46 -2.92 -7.38
C ILE A 210 7.60 -1.44 -7.05
N ILE A 211 8.69 -0.86 -7.49
CA ILE A 211 8.98 0.57 -7.34
C ILE A 211 8.99 1.19 -8.73
N ILE A 212 8.21 2.25 -8.87
CA ILE A 212 8.15 3.08 -10.08
C ILE A 212 8.87 4.39 -9.78
N VAL A 213 9.88 4.69 -10.56
CA VAL A 213 10.56 6.00 -10.53
C VAL A 213 9.87 6.90 -11.54
N THR A 214 9.45 8.07 -11.09
CA THR A 214 8.80 9.09 -11.94
C THR A 214 9.80 10.17 -12.40
N SER A 215 9.39 10.99 -13.35
CA SER A 215 10.15 12.16 -13.78
C SER A 215 9.94 13.39 -12.88
N GLU A 216 9.02 13.33 -11.93
CA GLU A 216 8.70 14.43 -11.02
C GLU A 216 9.65 14.44 -9.83
N LEU A 217 9.97 15.63 -9.32
CA LEU A 217 10.80 15.85 -8.13
C LEU A 217 9.93 16.41 -7.00
N ASP A 218 10.25 16.04 -5.77
CA ASP A 218 9.65 16.66 -4.59
C ASP A 218 10.23 18.05 -4.30
N ASN A 219 9.78 18.67 -3.21
CA ASN A 219 10.23 20.01 -2.82
C ASN A 219 11.71 20.05 -2.38
N GLU A 220 12.32 18.91 -2.05
CA GLU A 220 13.73 18.73 -1.72
C GLU A 220 14.57 18.35 -2.95
N LYS A 221 13.97 18.37 -4.16
CA LYS A 221 14.55 17.93 -5.43
C LYS A 221 14.94 16.45 -5.47
N MET A 222 14.23 15.61 -4.71
CA MET A 222 14.38 14.17 -4.76
C MET A 222 13.38 13.58 -5.77
N PRO A 223 13.77 12.54 -6.53
CA PRO A 223 12.85 11.86 -7.44
C PRO A 223 11.67 11.28 -6.68
N ILE A 224 10.44 11.55 -7.14
CA ILE A 224 9.25 10.94 -6.58
C ILE A 224 9.16 9.49 -7.08
N ILE A 225 8.98 8.57 -6.16
CA ILE A 225 8.72 7.17 -6.45
C ILE A 225 7.31 6.76 -6.01
N ALA A 226 6.75 5.77 -6.69
CA ALA A 226 5.56 5.06 -6.25
C ALA A 226 5.92 3.62 -5.90
N ALA A 227 5.51 3.13 -4.73
CA ALA A 227 5.58 1.72 -4.39
C ALA A 227 4.21 1.09 -4.66
N ILE A 228 4.17 0.06 -5.49
CA ILE A 228 2.95 -0.64 -5.88
C ILE A 228 2.97 -2.05 -5.31
N LYS A 229 1.87 -2.47 -4.69
CA LYS A 229 1.59 -3.86 -4.33
C LYS A 229 0.65 -4.44 -5.39
N PRO A 230 1.14 -5.28 -6.32
CA PRO A 230 0.28 -6.01 -7.23
C PRO A 230 -0.67 -6.95 -6.49
N ASN A 231 -1.89 -7.11 -7.01
CA ASN A 231 -2.90 -8.02 -6.45
C ASN A 231 -3.24 -7.77 -4.97
N GLY A 232 -3.19 -6.50 -4.55
CA GLY A 232 -3.64 -6.05 -3.24
C GLY A 232 -5.17 -5.91 -3.17
N LYS A 233 -5.65 -5.28 -2.10
CA LYS A 233 -7.07 -5.00 -1.88
C LYS A 233 -7.28 -3.51 -1.63
N ALA A 234 -8.40 -2.98 -2.14
CA ALA A 234 -8.84 -1.61 -1.89
C ALA A 234 -10.31 -1.61 -1.47
N LYS A 235 -10.73 -0.56 -0.77
CA LYS A 235 -12.14 -0.32 -0.42
C LYS A 235 -12.79 0.54 -1.48
N TYR A 236 -13.82 0.03 -2.15
CA TYR A 236 -14.56 0.78 -3.14
C TYR A 236 -16.00 0.30 -3.25
N ASP A 237 -16.96 1.24 -3.23
CA ASP A 237 -18.39 0.97 -3.26
C ASP A 237 -18.87 -0.06 -2.22
N LEU A 238 -18.38 0.10 -0.98
CA LEU A 238 -18.65 -0.80 0.14
C LEU A 238 -18.22 -2.27 -0.11
N GLU A 239 -17.17 -2.45 -0.92
CA GLU A 239 -16.58 -3.76 -1.21
C GLU A 239 -15.06 -3.72 -1.09
N LEU A 240 -14.46 -4.88 -0.85
CA LEU A 240 -13.03 -5.09 -1.04
C LEU A 240 -12.79 -5.57 -2.46
N VAL A 241 -12.21 -4.72 -3.30
CA VAL A 241 -11.91 -5.01 -4.70
C VAL A 241 -10.44 -5.37 -4.87
N GLU A 242 -10.15 -6.27 -5.80
CA GLU A 242 -8.76 -6.55 -6.20
C GLU A 242 -8.15 -5.32 -6.88
N SER A 243 -6.89 -5.05 -6.59
CA SER A 243 -6.24 -3.81 -6.96
C SER A 243 -4.73 -3.96 -7.11
N ASN A 244 -4.13 -3.24 -8.03
CA ASN A 244 -2.71 -2.92 -7.97
C ASN A 244 -2.56 -1.68 -7.08
N PHE A 245 -2.29 -1.91 -5.80
CA PHE A 245 -2.45 -0.91 -4.75
C PHE A 245 -1.22 0.00 -4.64
N VAL A 246 -1.42 1.33 -4.66
CA VAL A 246 -0.35 2.31 -4.44
C VAL A 246 -0.12 2.45 -2.94
N MET A 247 0.96 1.86 -2.46
CA MET A 247 1.31 1.82 -1.03
C MET A 247 1.95 3.12 -0.55
N SER A 248 2.70 3.80 -1.41
CA SER A 248 3.33 5.08 -1.10
C SER A 248 3.66 5.86 -2.37
N PHE A 249 3.68 7.19 -2.23
CA PHE A 249 4.07 8.12 -3.28
C PHE A 249 4.82 9.28 -2.63
N HIS A 250 6.16 9.32 -2.83
CA HIS A 250 7.02 10.26 -2.11
C HIS A 250 8.39 10.43 -2.76
N GLY A 251 9.08 11.53 -2.44
CA GLY A 251 10.48 11.75 -2.81
C GLY A 251 11.42 10.74 -2.15
N ARG A 252 12.41 10.26 -2.89
CA ARG A 252 13.32 9.21 -2.43
C ARG A 252 14.73 9.70 -2.19
N ASN A 253 15.10 9.77 -0.92
CA ASN A 253 16.50 9.99 -0.53
C ASN A 253 17.37 8.77 -0.93
N ASN A 254 18.64 8.99 -1.13
CA ASN A 254 19.60 7.94 -1.47
C ASN A 254 19.26 7.18 -2.77
N PHE A 255 18.64 7.89 -3.71
CA PHE A 255 18.10 7.35 -4.97
C PHE A 255 19.17 6.62 -5.78
N GLU A 256 20.37 7.19 -5.95
CA GLU A 256 21.46 6.61 -6.73
C GLU A 256 21.85 5.22 -6.23
N ASN A 257 22.05 5.07 -4.91
CA ASN A 257 22.39 3.78 -4.31
C ASN A 257 21.29 2.74 -4.50
N GLN A 258 20.02 3.17 -4.51
CA GLN A 258 18.91 2.25 -4.74
C GLN A 258 18.89 1.73 -6.18
N ILE A 259 19.11 2.61 -7.14
CA ILE A 259 19.18 2.19 -8.55
C ILE A 259 20.39 1.28 -8.78
N ASN A 260 21.56 1.62 -8.24
CA ASN A 260 22.75 0.79 -8.36
C ASN A 260 22.51 -0.63 -7.80
N ARG A 261 21.90 -0.73 -6.61
CA ARG A 261 21.54 -2.03 -6.01
C ARG A 261 20.48 -2.79 -6.81
N ALA A 262 19.49 -2.10 -7.40
CA ALA A 262 18.50 -2.74 -8.25
C ALA A 262 19.15 -3.35 -9.51
N VAL A 263 20.11 -2.63 -10.10
CA VAL A 263 20.89 -3.11 -11.24
C VAL A 263 21.77 -4.32 -10.84
N GLU A 264 22.54 -4.21 -9.76
CA GLU A 264 23.41 -5.28 -9.27
C GLU A 264 22.66 -6.57 -8.93
N GLN A 265 21.41 -6.45 -8.43
CA GLN A 265 20.56 -7.58 -8.08
C GLN A 265 19.67 -8.06 -9.24
N ASN A 266 19.85 -7.54 -10.47
CA ASN A 266 19.03 -7.85 -11.64
C ASN A 266 17.51 -7.63 -11.39
N LYS A 267 17.15 -6.60 -10.63
CA LYS A 267 15.77 -6.29 -10.25
C LYS A 267 15.11 -5.23 -11.14
N VAL A 268 15.82 -4.64 -12.09
CA VAL A 268 15.27 -3.66 -13.03
C VAL A 268 14.37 -4.38 -14.04
N LEU A 269 13.11 -3.93 -14.12
CA LEU A 269 12.07 -4.50 -14.98
C LEU A 269 11.86 -3.67 -16.25
N TYR A 270 11.96 -2.35 -16.10
CA TYR A 270 11.81 -1.40 -17.19
C TYR A 270 12.79 -0.24 -17.02
N TYR A 271 13.26 0.29 -18.12
CA TYR A 271 14.19 1.40 -18.17
C TYR A 271 13.98 2.24 -19.41
N ASN A 272 13.69 3.53 -19.23
CA ASN A 272 13.64 4.51 -20.31
C ASN A 272 14.95 5.30 -20.32
N LYS A 273 15.78 5.09 -21.33
CA LYS A 273 17.13 5.65 -21.43
C LYS A 273 17.13 7.18 -21.44
N GLU A 274 16.29 7.79 -22.28
CA GLU A 274 16.23 9.24 -22.46
C GLU A 274 15.78 9.94 -21.16
N LYS A 275 14.64 9.51 -20.59
CA LYS A 275 14.11 10.05 -19.34
C LYS A 275 15.08 9.84 -18.18
N SER A 276 15.79 8.72 -18.15
CA SER A 276 16.78 8.45 -17.10
C SER A 276 17.99 9.35 -17.22
N GLN A 277 18.50 9.57 -18.42
CA GLN A 277 19.61 10.52 -18.66
C GLN A 277 19.22 11.93 -18.25
N GLU A 278 18.01 12.37 -18.60
CA GLU A 278 17.47 13.66 -18.19
C GLU A 278 17.37 13.77 -16.67
N LEU A 279 16.71 12.79 -16.00
CA LEU A 279 16.54 12.77 -14.55
C LEU A 279 17.89 12.79 -13.83
N PHE A 280 18.82 11.92 -14.20
CA PHE A 280 20.14 11.84 -13.58
C PHE A 280 20.95 13.12 -13.80
N SER A 281 20.85 13.74 -14.99
CA SER A 281 21.47 15.03 -15.28
C SER A 281 20.93 16.15 -14.38
N VAL A 282 19.60 16.23 -14.20
CA VAL A 282 18.95 17.22 -13.31
C VAL A 282 19.38 17.03 -11.86
N LEU A 283 19.59 15.80 -11.44
CA LEU A 283 20.07 15.46 -10.08
C LEU A 283 21.57 15.64 -9.89
N GLY A 284 22.33 15.93 -10.95
CA GLY A 284 23.80 16.00 -10.91
C GLY A 284 24.44 14.62 -10.65
N LEU A 285 23.75 13.52 -10.96
CA LEU A 285 24.19 12.15 -10.76
C LEU A 285 24.68 11.54 -12.08
N GLN A 286 25.53 10.53 -11.96
CA GLN A 286 25.96 9.73 -13.11
C GLN A 286 25.06 8.50 -13.25
N LEU A 287 24.68 8.19 -14.49
CA LEU A 287 23.92 6.99 -14.79
C LEU A 287 24.76 5.75 -14.45
N SER A 288 24.16 4.78 -13.75
CA SER A 288 24.81 3.52 -13.40
C SER A 288 25.43 2.84 -14.62
N LYS A 289 26.65 2.30 -14.48
CA LYS A 289 27.33 1.59 -15.57
C LYS A 289 26.46 0.45 -16.15
N GLY A 290 25.72 -0.25 -15.30
CA GLY A 290 24.81 -1.32 -15.72
C GLY A 290 23.65 -0.81 -16.58
N LEU A 291 23.10 0.38 -16.29
CA LEU A 291 22.05 0.99 -17.10
C LEU A 291 22.59 1.57 -18.41
N ASN A 292 23.84 2.04 -18.44
CA ASN A 292 24.47 2.59 -19.65
C ASN A 292 24.64 1.54 -20.75
N ILE A 293 24.75 0.25 -20.39
CA ILE A 293 24.94 -0.87 -21.33
C ILE A 293 23.60 -1.33 -21.93
N LEU A 294 22.47 -1.03 -21.28
CA LEU A 294 21.16 -1.42 -21.75
C LEU A 294 20.74 -0.55 -22.94
N ASP A 295 20.29 -1.17 -24.00
CA ASP A 295 19.63 -0.48 -25.11
C ASP A 295 18.28 0.08 -24.65
N SER A 296 17.84 1.19 -25.28
CA SER A 296 16.63 1.90 -24.89
C SER A 296 15.39 0.99 -24.88
N ASN A 297 14.57 1.13 -23.81
CA ASN A 297 13.25 0.51 -23.65
C ASN A 297 13.24 -1.03 -23.50
N ILE A 298 14.21 -1.58 -22.79
CA ILE A 298 14.20 -3.02 -22.49
C ILE A 298 13.26 -3.28 -21.33
N ILE A 299 12.19 -4.02 -21.61
CA ILE A 299 11.41 -4.75 -20.61
C ILE A 299 12.17 -6.04 -20.35
N ILE A 300 12.82 -6.12 -19.19
CA ILE A 300 13.48 -7.35 -18.79
C ILE A 300 12.38 -8.28 -18.27
N HIS A 301 11.90 -9.17 -19.13
CA HIS A 301 10.99 -10.24 -18.74
C HIS A 301 11.74 -11.23 -17.82
N GLN A 302 11.86 -10.91 -16.54
CA GLN A 302 12.08 -11.94 -15.55
C GLN A 302 10.74 -12.63 -15.33
N SER A 303 10.69 -13.95 -15.53
CA SER A 303 9.52 -14.76 -15.21
C SER A 303 9.21 -14.56 -13.72
N ARG A 304 8.32 -13.61 -13.42
CA ARG A 304 7.80 -13.46 -12.08
C ARG A 304 6.95 -14.68 -11.80
N ASN A 305 7.45 -15.61 -10.99
CA ASN A 305 6.60 -16.46 -10.20
C ASN A 305 5.89 -15.56 -9.17
N ILE A 306 4.84 -14.86 -9.60
CA ILE A 306 3.85 -14.29 -8.70
C ILE A 306 3.23 -15.51 -8.05
N VAL A 307 3.69 -15.83 -6.84
CA VAL A 307 3.12 -16.89 -6.03
C VAL A 307 1.68 -16.46 -5.76
N LYS A 308 0.76 -16.97 -6.60
CA LYS A 308 -0.65 -17.00 -6.24
C LYS A 308 -0.69 -17.77 -4.93
N GLY A 309 -1.11 -17.13 -3.86
CA GLY A 309 -1.38 -17.77 -2.57
C GLY A 309 -2.48 -18.81 -2.73
N LYS A 310 -2.15 -19.96 -3.31
CA LYS A 310 -2.92 -21.18 -3.19
C LYS A 310 -2.45 -21.84 -1.91
N GLN A 311 -3.32 -21.85 -0.92
CA GLN A 311 -3.27 -22.85 0.14
C GLN A 311 -3.05 -24.21 -0.51
N GLN A 312 -1.90 -24.81 -0.27
CA GLN A 312 -1.66 -26.22 -0.54
C GLN A 312 -2.48 -27.00 0.47
N GLU A 313 -3.63 -27.53 0.03
CA GLU A 313 -4.23 -28.69 0.68
C GLU A 313 -3.23 -29.86 0.54
N ASN A 314 -2.71 -30.28 1.68
CA ASN A 314 -1.93 -31.50 1.83
C ASN A 314 -2.86 -32.70 1.56
N SER A 315 -2.76 -33.29 0.39
CA SER A 315 -3.14 -34.69 0.18
C SER A 315 -1.86 -35.47 -0.14
N ALA A 316 -1.45 -36.22 0.87
CA ALA A 316 -0.45 -37.26 0.72
C ALA A 316 -1.00 -38.35 -0.19
N ASP A 317 -0.27 -38.68 -1.26
CA ASP A 317 -0.30 -39.99 -1.84
C ASP A 317 1.11 -40.42 -2.28
N ILE A 318 1.55 -41.47 -1.61
CA ILE A 318 2.80 -42.18 -1.82
C ILE A 318 2.58 -43.10 -3.01
N SER A 319 3.39 -43.01 -4.03
CA SER A 319 3.66 -44.15 -4.89
C SER A 319 5.08 -44.08 -5.45
N SER A 320 5.75 -45.13 -5.14
CA SER A 320 7.14 -45.49 -5.44
C SER A 320 7.40 -45.74 -6.94
N ASN A 321 8.69 -45.68 -7.27
CA ASN A 321 9.45 -46.21 -8.40
C ASN A 321 9.74 -45.24 -9.55
N ASP A 322 10.98 -44.74 -9.63
CA ASP A 322 11.93 -45.27 -10.60
C ASP A 322 13.35 -44.68 -10.39
N VAL A 323 14.22 -45.60 -9.97
CA VAL A 323 15.67 -45.44 -9.98
C VAL A 323 16.15 -45.61 -11.44
N LYS A 324 16.77 -44.60 -12.03
CA LYS A 324 17.71 -44.79 -13.15
C LYS A 324 18.97 -43.99 -12.94
N SER A 325 19.99 -44.77 -12.69
CA SER A 325 21.43 -44.48 -12.75
C SER A 325 21.85 -43.72 -14.02
N PHE A 326 22.68 -42.68 -13.88
CA PHE A 326 23.59 -42.25 -14.92
C PHE A 326 25.01 -42.19 -14.40
N THR A 327 25.82 -42.94 -15.14
CA THR A 327 27.23 -43.22 -15.08
C THR A 327 28.09 -41.96 -15.13
N THR A 328 29.14 -42.01 -14.32
CA THR A 328 30.42 -41.28 -14.36
C THR A 328 31.00 -41.11 -15.77
N LEU A 329 31.43 -39.91 -16.14
CA LEU A 329 32.43 -39.68 -17.17
C LEU A 329 33.65 -38.98 -16.55
N SER A 330 34.77 -39.63 -16.81
CA SER A 330 36.12 -39.42 -16.40
C SER A 330 36.74 -38.07 -16.79
N GLU A 331 37.62 -37.57 -15.91
CA GLU A 331 38.58 -36.49 -16.12
C GLU A 331 39.60 -36.84 -17.24
N PRO A 332 40.08 -35.85 -17.99
CA PRO A 332 41.33 -36.03 -18.76
C PRO A 332 42.55 -35.56 -17.96
N THR A 333 43.49 -36.47 -17.88
CA THR A 333 44.88 -36.35 -17.38
C THR A 333 45.64 -35.33 -18.22
N ILE A 334 46.29 -34.38 -17.58
CA ILE A 334 47.34 -33.54 -18.18
C ILE A 334 48.69 -34.22 -17.88
N THR A 335 49.43 -34.55 -18.91
CA THR A 335 50.84 -34.94 -18.85
C THR A 335 51.70 -33.91 -19.58
N CYS A 336 52.74 -33.45 -18.85
CA CYS A 336 53.95 -32.69 -19.22
C CYS A 336 53.78 -31.37 -19.95
#